data_29fbef5c66e319c485f8361f9af61fcc
#
_entry.id   29fbef5c66e319c485f8361f9af61fcc
#
_cell.length_a   1.000
_cell.length_b   1.000
_cell.length_c   1.000
_cell.angle_alpha   90.00
_cell.angle_beta   90.00
_cell.angle_gamma   90.00
#
_symmetry.space_group_name_H-M   'P 1'
#
loop_
_entity.id
_entity.type
_entity.pdbx_description
1 polymer ?
#
loop_
_entity_poly.entity_id
_entity_poly.type
_entity_poly.pdbx_seq_one_letter_code
_entity_poly.pdbx_strand_id
1 'polypeptide(L)'
;MGKDTTSVKVMKTELAKVEDNALLIGFFKDKIELKAESKKLDDELNNIISSYIKNNNFKGEKGEVRYIYINKNIKNIVLVGLGEEDKLSLDVLSMTIADVSKKLRDNEIESFSILMNSFNNGKFSDEEVIEKITLSTPIGLYKFMQYKTKDKDKIKIIKQITIITDSNKNFDREIEYSSIVADAVNKTRDIVNTPPNIATPEYIANYARSMCKNKLFECKIFDEKHIEQLGMGCFIGVAQGSINKPRLVILEYYGANKKQKPIAIVGKGVTFDSGGLNLKPYPFILNMKDDKGGAVAAMHIIEACAKLKLSINIIVIAPLCENMPSSTSYRPDDVLTAYNGTTVEIKNTDAEGRLILADALAYAANLKPKAIIDIATLTGASLIALGYIGTPFLSTDEKLSENIKQASRRSLEKVWEFPLWPEYEENIKSDVADLKHISEEGDAGVIIGATFLKNFVDNVPWAHIDIGTTVWSKVDKGVLVKGATGATVRLMMEMLREWK
;
A
#
# COMPACT_ATOMS: atom_id res chain seq x y z
N MET A 1 5.93 -13.84 -17.58
CA MET A 1 7.19 -13.14 -17.26
C MET A 1 7.70 -13.72 -15.98
N GLY A 2 8.89 -14.35 -15.99
CA GLY A 2 9.55 -14.85 -14.79
C GLY A 2 9.84 -13.66 -13.87
N LYS A 3 9.34 -13.71 -12.65
CA LYS A 3 9.64 -12.67 -11.67
C LYS A 3 11.07 -12.88 -11.21
N ASP A 4 11.94 -11.95 -11.53
CA ASP A 4 13.22 -11.80 -10.85
C ASP A 4 12.94 -11.31 -9.42
N THR A 5 12.55 -12.24 -8.55
CA THR A 5 12.31 -11.93 -7.14
C THR A 5 13.65 -11.90 -6.41
N THR A 6 13.94 -10.82 -5.73
CA THR A 6 15.10 -10.73 -4.83
C THR A 6 14.96 -11.82 -3.75
N SER A 7 15.90 -12.74 -3.68
CA SER A 7 15.95 -13.74 -2.61
C SER A 7 16.56 -13.12 -1.34
N VAL A 8 15.99 -13.45 -0.18
CA VAL A 8 16.52 -13.03 1.11
C VAL A 8 16.89 -14.27 1.91
N LYS A 9 18.06 -14.27 2.50
CA LYS A 9 18.51 -15.32 3.45
C LYS A 9 19.12 -14.68 4.68
N VAL A 10 18.97 -15.34 5.81
CA VAL A 10 19.66 -14.99 7.06
C VAL A 10 20.69 -16.06 7.35
N MET A 11 21.88 -15.64 7.75
CA MET A 11 22.93 -16.59 8.08
C MET A 11 23.87 -16.05 9.16
N LYS A 12 24.45 -16.98 9.91
CA LYS A 12 25.57 -16.73 10.80
C LYS A 12 26.85 -17.15 10.11
N THR A 13 27.73 -16.20 9.84
CA THR A 13 29.00 -16.46 9.16
C THR A 13 30.06 -15.45 9.55
N GLU A 14 31.31 -15.81 9.42
CA GLU A 14 32.41 -14.84 9.48
C GLU A 14 32.37 -13.93 8.27
N LEU A 15 32.53 -12.64 8.45
CA LEU A 15 32.40 -11.63 7.36
C LEU A 15 33.39 -11.89 6.22
N ALA A 16 34.59 -12.39 6.52
CA ALA A 16 35.59 -12.71 5.50
C ALA A 16 35.17 -13.86 4.55
N LYS A 17 34.20 -14.69 4.94
CA LYS A 17 33.66 -15.80 4.13
C LYS A 17 32.45 -15.41 3.29
N VAL A 18 32.02 -14.14 3.34
CA VAL A 18 30.93 -13.62 2.53
C VAL A 18 31.36 -13.51 1.08
N GLU A 19 30.52 -13.98 0.15
CA GLU A 19 30.79 -14.03 -1.30
C GLU A 19 29.89 -13.07 -2.11
N ASP A 20 29.09 -12.21 -1.46
CA ASP A 20 28.25 -11.25 -2.13
C ASP A 20 29.07 -10.09 -2.74
N ASN A 21 28.51 -9.41 -3.74
CA ASN A 21 29.21 -8.29 -4.41
C ASN A 21 29.50 -7.12 -3.49
N ALA A 22 28.71 -6.93 -2.44
CA ALA A 22 28.93 -5.89 -1.44
C ALA A 22 28.57 -6.35 -0.03
N LEU A 23 29.24 -5.76 0.99
CA LEU A 23 28.92 -5.89 2.40
C LEU A 23 28.58 -4.50 2.95
N LEU A 24 27.38 -4.34 3.51
CA LEU A 24 26.93 -3.11 4.14
C LEU A 24 27.22 -3.12 5.63
N ILE A 25 27.86 -2.03 6.09
CA ILE A 25 28.13 -1.78 7.50
C ILE A 25 27.52 -0.42 7.88
N GLY A 26 26.62 -0.42 8.85
CA GLY A 26 25.95 0.79 9.36
C GLY A 26 26.80 1.51 10.40
N PHE A 27 26.73 2.84 10.39
CA PHE A 27 27.40 3.70 11.38
C PHE A 27 26.46 4.81 11.81
N PHE A 28 26.45 5.10 13.09
CA PHE A 28 25.77 6.28 13.63
C PHE A 28 26.66 7.51 13.55
N LYS A 29 26.02 8.67 13.44
CA LYS A 29 26.72 9.96 13.45
C LYS A 29 27.55 10.09 14.73
N ASP A 30 28.79 10.57 14.58
CA ASP A 30 29.72 10.81 15.68
C ASP A 30 30.10 9.55 16.53
N LYS A 31 29.66 8.35 16.10
CA LYS A 31 30.02 7.06 16.68
C LYS A 31 30.59 6.13 15.61
N ILE A 32 31.68 6.56 14.99
CA ILE A 32 32.32 5.87 13.85
C ILE A 32 33.34 4.86 14.36
N GLU A 33 32.87 3.82 15.03
CA GLU A 33 33.71 2.75 15.55
C GLU A 33 33.32 1.41 14.95
N LEU A 34 34.32 0.66 14.49
CA LEU A 34 34.13 -0.73 14.09
C LEU A 34 33.98 -1.59 15.34
N LYS A 35 32.93 -2.41 15.39
CA LYS A 35 32.59 -3.27 16.53
C LYS A 35 32.69 -4.73 16.13
N ALA A 36 33.07 -5.59 17.08
CA ALA A 36 33.05 -7.05 16.97
C ALA A 36 33.49 -7.54 15.56
N GLU A 37 32.55 -8.12 14.78
CA GLU A 37 32.87 -8.76 13.49
C GLU A 37 33.43 -7.76 12.48
N SER A 38 32.95 -6.50 12.46
CA SER A 38 33.47 -5.49 11.53
C SER A 38 34.91 -5.06 11.86
N LYS A 39 35.28 -5.08 13.16
CA LYS A 39 36.68 -4.84 13.57
C LYS A 39 37.59 -6.00 13.17
N LYS A 40 37.13 -7.26 13.42
CA LYS A 40 37.86 -8.45 12.97
C LYS A 40 38.09 -8.42 11.45
N LEU A 41 37.05 -8.08 10.68
CA LEU A 41 37.20 -7.93 9.22
C LEU A 41 38.21 -6.85 8.84
N ASP A 42 38.21 -5.71 9.51
CA ASP A 42 39.16 -4.62 9.25
C ASP A 42 40.60 -5.04 9.52
N ASP A 43 40.86 -5.78 10.61
CA ASP A 43 42.18 -6.34 10.92
C ASP A 43 42.65 -7.33 9.85
N GLU A 44 41.77 -8.19 9.35
CA GLU A 44 42.04 -9.13 8.22
C GLU A 44 42.27 -8.42 6.88
N LEU A 45 41.76 -7.21 6.74
CA LEU A 45 41.94 -6.33 5.59
C LEU A 45 43.08 -5.32 5.76
N ASN A 46 43.96 -5.51 6.75
CA ASN A 46 45.08 -4.59 7.05
C ASN A 46 44.63 -3.13 7.35
N ASN A 47 43.56 -2.99 8.10
CA ASN A 47 42.94 -1.73 8.52
C ASN A 47 42.50 -0.81 7.35
N ILE A 48 42.07 -1.39 6.23
CA ILE A 48 41.58 -0.62 5.08
C ILE A 48 40.33 0.20 5.44
N ILE A 49 39.36 -0.39 6.20
CA ILE A 49 38.11 0.27 6.54
C ILE A 49 38.35 1.47 7.45
N SER A 50 39.08 1.28 8.54
CA SER A 50 39.40 2.33 9.50
C SER A 50 40.25 3.44 8.88
N SER A 51 41.22 3.06 8.04
CA SER A 51 42.05 4.04 7.28
C SER A 51 41.18 4.85 6.31
N TYR A 52 40.26 4.21 5.60
CA TYR A 52 39.36 4.91 4.68
C TYR A 52 38.44 5.90 5.43
N ILE A 53 37.83 5.47 6.55
CA ILE A 53 36.99 6.31 7.40
C ILE A 53 37.77 7.58 7.82
N LYS A 54 38.97 7.42 8.33
CA LYS A 54 39.83 8.53 8.80
C LYS A 54 40.20 9.48 7.67
N ASN A 55 40.67 8.94 6.53
CA ASN A 55 41.19 9.72 5.42
C ASN A 55 40.11 10.45 4.61
N ASN A 56 38.89 9.90 4.58
CA ASN A 56 37.79 10.45 3.78
C ASN A 56 36.72 11.16 4.62
N ASN A 57 37.00 11.41 5.91
CA ASN A 57 36.12 12.15 6.80
C ASN A 57 34.67 11.65 6.78
N PHE A 58 34.49 10.32 6.78
CA PHE A 58 33.15 9.71 6.88
C PHE A 58 32.59 10.01 8.27
N LYS A 59 31.38 10.58 8.32
CA LYS A 59 30.74 11.05 9.57
C LYS A 59 29.52 10.26 10.02
N GLY A 60 29.07 9.28 9.24
CA GLY A 60 27.85 8.52 9.52
C GLY A 60 26.57 9.35 9.43
N GLU A 61 26.60 10.49 8.72
CA GLU A 61 25.42 11.31 8.49
C GLU A 61 24.33 10.50 7.79
N LYS A 62 23.05 10.77 8.10
CA LYS A 62 21.93 10.05 7.51
C LYS A 62 21.95 10.11 5.98
N GLY A 63 22.02 8.94 5.35
CA GLY A 63 22.04 8.80 3.89
C GLY A 63 23.43 8.96 3.27
N GLU A 64 24.48 9.18 4.08
CA GLU A 64 25.85 9.10 3.63
C GLU A 64 26.20 7.66 3.25
N VAL A 65 26.72 7.44 2.04
CA VAL A 65 27.14 6.14 1.54
C VAL A 65 28.50 6.25 0.90
N ARG A 66 29.44 5.39 1.30
CA ARG A 66 30.80 5.32 0.76
C ARG A 66 31.12 3.90 0.35
N TYR A 67 31.84 3.77 -0.75
CA TYR A 67 32.27 2.49 -1.29
C TYR A 67 33.77 2.33 -1.11
N ILE A 68 34.19 1.19 -0.58
CA ILE A 68 35.57 0.77 -0.48
C ILE A 68 35.71 -0.45 -1.35
N TYR A 69 36.41 -0.30 -2.49
CA TYR A 69 36.68 -1.43 -3.37
C TYR A 69 37.79 -2.29 -2.77
N ILE A 70 37.55 -3.60 -2.69
CA ILE A 70 38.52 -4.59 -2.26
C ILE A 70 38.58 -5.76 -3.25
N ASN A 71 39.77 -6.27 -3.52
CA ASN A 71 39.97 -7.39 -4.46
C ASN A 71 40.03 -8.73 -3.71
N LYS A 72 38.88 -9.10 -3.09
CA LYS A 72 38.70 -10.37 -2.36
C LYS A 72 37.31 -10.96 -2.68
N ASN A 73 36.85 -11.94 -1.91
CA ASN A 73 35.52 -12.55 -2.08
C ASN A 73 34.39 -11.50 -2.06
N ILE A 74 34.47 -10.53 -1.14
CA ILE A 74 33.63 -9.33 -1.14
C ILE A 74 34.32 -8.30 -2.05
N LYS A 75 33.62 -7.79 -3.05
CA LYS A 75 34.20 -6.79 -3.97
C LYS A 75 34.13 -5.36 -3.42
N ASN A 76 33.09 -5.07 -2.63
CA ASN A 76 32.85 -3.74 -2.07
C ASN A 76 32.46 -3.82 -0.60
N ILE A 77 33.09 -3.00 0.25
CA ILE A 77 32.52 -2.67 1.55
C ILE A 77 31.81 -1.34 1.40
N VAL A 78 30.57 -1.29 1.86
CA VAL A 78 29.71 -0.11 1.76
C VAL A 78 29.42 0.41 3.14
N LEU A 79 29.97 1.59 3.46
CA LEU A 79 29.70 2.29 4.71
C LEU A 79 28.41 3.07 4.56
N VAL A 80 27.50 2.89 5.51
CA VAL A 80 26.16 3.49 5.50
C VAL A 80 25.96 4.34 6.74
N GLY A 81 25.77 5.64 6.55
CA GLY A 81 25.44 6.57 7.61
C GLY A 81 23.95 6.48 8.01
N LEU A 82 23.69 6.24 9.28
CA LEU A 82 22.36 6.09 9.88
C LEU A 82 21.86 7.39 10.53
N GLY A 83 22.76 8.40 10.69
CA GLY A 83 22.46 9.63 11.43
C GLY A 83 22.54 9.43 12.95
N GLU A 84 21.88 10.30 13.71
CA GLU A 84 21.91 10.29 15.17
C GLU A 84 21.28 8.99 15.72
N GLU A 85 21.97 8.34 16.66
CA GLU A 85 21.59 7.02 17.19
C GLU A 85 20.26 7.04 17.95
N ASP A 86 19.99 8.11 18.69
CA ASP A 86 18.73 8.30 19.43
C ASP A 86 17.52 8.52 18.53
N LYS A 87 17.74 9.01 17.30
CA LYS A 87 16.70 9.23 16.28
C LYS A 87 16.46 8.01 15.38
N LEU A 88 17.20 6.91 15.59
CA LEU A 88 16.92 5.69 14.85
C LEU A 88 15.52 5.18 15.17
N SER A 89 14.73 4.95 14.12
CA SER A 89 13.41 4.32 14.15
C SER A 89 13.32 3.30 13.03
N LEU A 90 12.31 2.42 13.07
CA LEU A 90 12.04 1.48 11.98
C LEU A 90 11.76 2.20 10.66
N ASP A 91 11.18 3.40 10.71
CA ASP A 91 11.02 4.29 9.54
C ASP A 91 12.37 4.70 8.94
N VAL A 92 13.28 5.17 9.80
CA VAL A 92 14.62 5.58 9.37
C VAL A 92 15.37 4.41 8.78
N LEU A 93 15.31 3.25 9.42
CA LEU A 93 15.92 2.02 8.91
C LEU A 93 15.36 1.65 7.53
N SER A 94 14.04 1.56 7.40
CA SER A 94 13.37 1.19 6.14
C SER A 94 13.72 2.14 4.99
N MET A 95 13.69 3.45 5.25
CA MET A 95 14.05 4.46 4.26
C MET A 95 15.51 4.34 3.84
N THR A 96 16.42 4.14 4.81
CA THR A 96 17.86 4.01 4.57
C THR A 96 18.17 2.75 3.75
N ILE A 97 17.61 1.59 4.13
CA ILE A 97 17.80 0.33 3.40
C ILE A 97 17.32 0.44 1.96
N ALA A 98 16.12 1.00 1.75
CA ALA A 98 15.58 1.20 0.41
C ALA A 98 16.47 2.13 -0.46
N ASP A 99 16.93 3.27 0.09
CA ASP A 99 17.79 4.21 -0.64
C ASP A 99 19.17 3.62 -0.95
N VAL A 100 19.77 2.90 0.00
CA VAL A 100 21.05 2.22 -0.23
C VAL A 100 20.88 1.13 -1.29
N SER A 101 19.82 0.35 -1.24
CA SER A 101 19.53 -0.68 -2.25
C SER A 101 19.42 -0.10 -3.67
N LYS A 102 18.79 1.09 -3.83
CA LYS A 102 18.77 1.82 -5.10
C LYS A 102 20.18 2.19 -5.56
N LYS A 103 21.00 2.75 -4.67
CA LYS A 103 22.39 3.12 -4.97
C LYS A 103 23.23 1.91 -5.36
N LEU A 104 23.05 0.76 -4.70
CA LEU A 104 23.74 -0.49 -5.06
C LEU A 104 23.34 -0.94 -6.46
N ARG A 105 22.05 -1.00 -6.77
CA ARG A 105 21.54 -1.34 -8.11
C ARG A 105 22.12 -0.40 -9.17
N ASP A 106 22.13 0.90 -8.92
CA ASP A 106 22.62 1.92 -9.87
C ASP A 106 24.14 1.84 -10.05
N ASN A 107 24.87 1.22 -9.10
CA ASN A 107 26.29 0.84 -9.21
C ASN A 107 26.50 -0.61 -9.69
N GLU A 108 25.50 -1.21 -10.33
CA GLU A 108 25.56 -2.53 -10.94
C GLU A 108 25.86 -3.68 -9.96
N ILE A 109 25.57 -3.51 -8.68
CA ILE A 109 25.71 -4.54 -7.65
C ILE A 109 24.46 -5.42 -7.67
N GLU A 110 24.63 -6.71 -7.91
CA GLU A 110 23.53 -7.67 -8.06
C GLU A 110 23.24 -8.47 -6.78
N SER A 111 24.17 -8.53 -5.83
CA SER A 111 23.96 -9.15 -4.52
C SER A 111 24.69 -8.37 -3.43
N PHE A 112 24.11 -8.38 -2.22
CA PHE A 112 24.76 -7.75 -1.08
C PHE A 112 24.41 -8.42 0.24
N SER A 113 25.34 -8.31 1.19
CA SER A 113 25.16 -8.69 2.58
C SER A 113 24.96 -7.47 3.46
N ILE A 114 24.20 -7.62 4.53
CA ILE A 114 24.01 -6.59 5.56
C ILE A 114 24.48 -7.16 6.91
N LEU A 115 25.43 -6.48 7.56
CA LEU A 115 25.78 -6.76 8.93
C LEU A 115 24.70 -6.18 9.85
N MET A 116 23.69 -7.01 10.20
CA MET A 116 22.46 -6.59 10.87
C MET A 116 22.71 -5.79 12.16
N ASN A 117 23.60 -6.27 13.01
CA ASN A 117 23.89 -5.63 14.30
C ASN A 117 24.45 -4.21 14.16
N SER A 118 25.00 -3.84 12.99
CA SER A 118 25.46 -2.47 12.72
C SER A 118 24.31 -1.51 12.36
N PHE A 119 23.12 -2.02 12.03
CA PHE A 119 21.94 -1.26 11.70
C PHE A 119 20.92 -1.16 12.83
N ASN A 120 21.25 -1.69 14.01
CA ASN A 120 20.39 -1.65 15.19
C ASN A 120 21.16 -1.01 16.38
N ASN A 121 20.46 -0.19 17.15
CA ASN A 121 20.98 0.42 18.36
C ASN A 121 20.52 -0.31 19.65
N GLY A 122 19.97 -1.51 19.50
CA GLY A 122 19.43 -2.31 20.60
C GLY A 122 17.98 -1.98 20.99
N LYS A 123 17.33 -1.02 20.31
CA LYS A 123 15.91 -0.67 20.56
C LYS A 123 14.93 -1.63 19.91
N PHE A 124 15.33 -2.32 18.85
CA PHE A 124 14.46 -3.17 18.05
C PHE A 124 14.88 -4.62 18.17
N SER A 125 13.92 -5.53 18.14
CA SER A 125 14.18 -6.96 18.09
C SER A 125 14.81 -7.34 16.73
N ASP A 126 15.49 -8.48 16.68
CA ASP A 126 16.06 -9.00 15.45
C ASP A 126 14.97 -9.24 14.40
N GLU A 127 13.82 -9.74 14.84
CA GLU A 127 12.63 -9.99 14.03
C GLU A 127 12.17 -8.70 13.32
N GLU A 128 12.04 -7.59 14.06
CA GLU A 128 11.63 -6.30 13.50
C GLU A 128 12.65 -5.78 12.48
N VAL A 129 13.95 -5.89 12.76
CA VAL A 129 15.00 -5.44 11.84
C VAL A 129 15.00 -6.26 10.55
N ILE A 130 14.89 -7.60 10.66
CA ILE A 130 14.84 -8.52 9.52
C ILE A 130 13.60 -8.28 8.67
N GLU A 131 12.42 -8.10 9.30
CA GLU A 131 11.20 -7.73 8.60
C GLU A 131 11.39 -6.44 7.79
N LYS A 132 11.98 -5.40 8.38
CA LYS A 132 12.16 -4.10 7.69
C LYS A 132 13.18 -4.19 6.56
N ILE A 133 14.28 -4.91 6.71
CA ILE A 133 15.25 -5.13 5.63
C ILE A 133 14.58 -5.86 4.46
N THR A 134 13.90 -6.97 4.76
CA THR A 134 13.26 -7.85 3.77
C THR A 134 12.14 -7.13 3.02
N LEU A 135 11.33 -6.34 3.72
CA LEU A 135 10.21 -5.59 3.16
C LEU A 135 10.68 -4.41 2.31
N SER A 136 11.62 -3.61 2.85
CA SER A 136 11.93 -2.29 2.29
C SER A 136 12.74 -2.36 1.01
N THR A 137 13.58 -3.39 0.84
CA THR A 137 14.43 -3.53 -0.34
C THR A 137 13.61 -3.70 -1.62
N PRO A 138 12.73 -4.74 -1.77
CA PRO A 138 11.99 -4.91 -3.02
C PRO A 138 10.96 -3.78 -3.26
N ILE A 139 10.42 -3.17 -2.20
CA ILE A 139 9.53 -2.01 -2.33
C ILE A 139 10.30 -0.79 -2.85
N GLY A 140 11.50 -0.53 -2.33
CA GLY A 140 12.35 0.57 -2.76
C GLY A 140 12.89 0.39 -4.18
N LEU A 141 13.21 -0.83 -4.57
CA LEU A 141 13.74 -1.17 -5.90
C LEU A 141 12.69 -1.20 -7.01
N TYR A 142 11.40 -1.09 -6.68
CA TYR A 142 10.32 -1.15 -7.65
C TYR A 142 10.49 -0.12 -8.78
N LYS A 143 10.24 -0.56 -10.01
CA LYS A 143 10.14 0.28 -11.22
C LYS A 143 9.03 -0.26 -12.12
N PHE A 144 8.14 0.62 -12.55
CA PHE A 144 7.11 0.28 -13.53
C PHE A 144 7.67 0.39 -14.96
N MET A 145 7.94 -0.76 -15.60
CA MET A 145 8.60 -0.82 -16.90
C MET A 145 7.75 -1.50 -17.98
N GLN A 146 6.51 -1.86 -17.67
CA GLN A 146 5.68 -2.71 -18.54
C GLN A 146 5.54 -2.17 -19.96
N TYR A 147 5.37 -0.86 -20.11
CA TYR A 147 5.15 -0.21 -21.41
C TYR A 147 6.37 0.51 -21.97
N LYS A 148 7.51 0.41 -21.31
CA LYS A 148 8.78 0.90 -21.87
C LYS A 148 9.30 -0.08 -22.91
N THR A 149 9.67 0.41 -24.09
CA THR A 149 10.25 -0.40 -25.18
C THR A 149 11.77 -0.29 -25.25
N LYS A 150 12.30 0.80 -24.68
CA LYS A 150 13.74 1.08 -24.65
C LYS A 150 14.28 0.96 -23.22
N ASP A 151 15.57 0.68 -23.09
CA ASP A 151 16.33 0.70 -21.82
C ASP A 151 15.89 -0.33 -20.76
N LYS A 152 15.08 -1.33 -21.13
CA LYS A 152 14.69 -2.40 -20.18
C LYS A 152 15.92 -3.17 -19.69
N ASP A 153 16.85 -3.47 -20.58
CA ASP A 153 18.04 -4.28 -20.31
C ASP A 153 19.11 -3.53 -19.49
N LYS A 154 18.97 -2.21 -19.37
CA LYS A 154 19.87 -1.36 -18.55
C LYS A 154 19.57 -1.39 -17.07
N ILE A 155 18.39 -1.87 -16.68
CA ILE A 155 18.01 -1.93 -15.26
C ILE A 155 18.60 -3.17 -14.65
N LYS A 156 19.59 -3.00 -13.81
CA LYS A 156 20.15 -4.10 -13.02
C LYS A 156 19.17 -4.49 -11.90
N ILE A 157 19.24 -5.75 -11.51
CA ILE A 157 18.35 -6.34 -10.50
C ILE A 157 19.20 -6.83 -9.34
N ILE A 158 18.81 -6.50 -8.14
CA ILE A 158 19.36 -7.11 -6.93
C ILE A 158 18.74 -8.52 -6.82
N LYS A 159 19.55 -9.55 -7.02
CA LYS A 159 19.12 -10.96 -7.03
C LYS A 159 19.08 -11.55 -5.63
N GLN A 160 20.01 -11.15 -4.77
CA GLN A 160 20.17 -11.74 -3.44
C GLN A 160 20.52 -10.70 -2.38
N ILE A 161 19.91 -10.87 -1.20
CA ILE A 161 20.25 -10.18 0.03
C ILE A 161 20.61 -11.22 1.07
N THR A 162 21.76 -11.07 1.72
CA THR A 162 22.19 -11.90 2.84
C THR A 162 22.20 -11.06 4.10
N ILE A 163 21.37 -11.40 5.08
CA ILE A 163 21.35 -10.74 6.39
C ILE A 163 22.28 -11.54 7.31
N ILE A 164 23.34 -10.91 7.77
CA ILE A 164 24.32 -11.54 8.68
C ILE A 164 23.98 -11.13 10.10
N THR A 165 23.79 -12.13 10.95
CA THR A 165 23.49 -11.97 12.38
C THR A 165 24.25 -13.02 13.19
N ASP A 166 24.50 -12.75 14.47
CA ASP A 166 25.03 -13.69 15.46
C ASP A 166 23.93 -14.49 16.17
N SER A 167 22.66 -14.15 15.95
CA SER A 167 21.51 -14.86 16.48
C SER A 167 21.43 -16.29 15.95
N ASN A 168 21.01 -17.21 16.82
CA ASN A 168 20.75 -18.61 16.47
C ASN A 168 19.26 -18.89 16.20
N LYS A 169 18.40 -17.84 16.18
CA LYS A 169 16.97 -17.97 15.89
C LYS A 169 16.72 -18.29 14.43
N ASN A 170 15.62 -18.97 14.14
CA ASN A 170 15.10 -19.11 12.79
C ASN A 170 14.18 -17.91 12.46
N PHE A 171 14.39 -17.27 11.32
CA PHE A 171 13.66 -16.08 10.86
C PHE A 171 12.87 -16.32 9.56
N ASP A 172 12.63 -17.58 9.20
CA ASP A 172 11.91 -17.92 7.95
C ASP A 172 10.52 -17.30 7.92
N ARG A 173 9.85 -17.21 9.08
CA ARG A 173 8.51 -16.62 9.19
C ARG A 173 8.50 -15.12 8.89
N GLU A 174 9.47 -14.38 9.42
CA GLU A 174 9.64 -12.94 9.20
C GLU A 174 9.97 -12.63 7.75
N ILE A 175 10.83 -13.45 7.15
CA ILE A 175 11.20 -13.37 5.74
C ILE A 175 9.99 -13.68 4.85
N GLU A 176 9.26 -14.76 5.11
CA GLU A 176 8.07 -15.15 4.35
C GLU A 176 7.00 -14.06 4.41
N TYR A 177 6.68 -13.59 5.62
CA TYR A 177 5.70 -12.52 5.82
C TYR A 177 6.09 -11.27 5.01
N SER A 178 7.29 -10.76 5.22
CA SER A 178 7.76 -9.52 4.61
C SER A 178 7.87 -9.63 3.09
N SER A 179 8.29 -10.78 2.57
CA SER A 179 8.37 -11.03 1.14
C SER A 179 6.99 -11.06 0.48
N ILE A 180 6.01 -11.70 1.11
CA ILE A 180 4.62 -11.75 0.61
C ILE A 180 3.99 -10.36 0.64
N VAL A 181 4.21 -9.58 1.71
CA VAL A 181 3.69 -8.21 1.81
C VAL A 181 4.35 -7.31 0.76
N ALA A 182 5.65 -7.42 0.55
CA ALA A 182 6.35 -6.67 -0.49
C ALA A 182 5.84 -7.00 -1.91
N ASP A 183 5.59 -8.29 -2.21
CA ASP A 183 4.96 -8.73 -3.47
C ASP A 183 3.57 -8.11 -3.65
N ALA A 184 2.74 -8.10 -2.59
CA ALA A 184 1.41 -7.51 -2.61
C ALA A 184 1.45 -5.99 -2.88
N VAL A 185 2.37 -5.26 -2.23
CA VAL A 185 2.60 -3.82 -2.49
C VAL A 185 2.99 -3.60 -3.96
N ASN A 186 3.94 -4.35 -4.48
CA ASN A 186 4.45 -4.15 -5.84
C ASN A 186 3.43 -4.55 -6.91
N LYS A 187 2.65 -5.61 -6.70
CA LYS A 187 1.52 -5.98 -7.57
C LYS A 187 0.42 -4.92 -7.57
N THR A 188 0.13 -4.34 -6.41
CA THR A 188 -0.81 -3.21 -6.31
C THR A 188 -0.32 -2.05 -7.16
N ARG A 189 0.96 -1.70 -7.06
CA ARG A 189 1.59 -0.67 -7.88
C ARG A 189 1.51 -0.97 -9.37
N ASP A 190 1.72 -2.21 -9.79
CA ASP A 190 1.66 -2.60 -11.20
C ASP A 190 0.29 -2.31 -11.81
N ILE A 191 -0.78 -2.74 -11.15
CA ILE A 191 -2.15 -2.55 -11.65
C ILE A 191 -2.57 -1.08 -11.58
N VAL A 192 -2.24 -0.37 -10.49
CA VAL A 192 -2.58 1.06 -10.35
C VAL A 192 -1.84 1.92 -11.39
N ASN A 193 -0.54 1.63 -11.65
CA ASN A 193 0.23 2.31 -12.68
C ASN A 193 -0.22 1.97 -14.13
N THR A 194 -0.89 0.84 -14.33
CA THR A 194 -1.37 0.44 -15.66
C THR A 194 -2.33 1.49 -16.23
N PRO A 195 -2.08 1.97 -17.47
CA PRO A 195 -2.89 3.00 -18.10
C PRO A 195 -4.37 2.62 -18.23
N PRO A 196 -5.31 3.60 -18.20
CA PRO A 196 -6.74 3.32 -18.13
C PRO A 196 -7.30 2.69 -19.41
N ASN A 197 -6.70 2.96 -20.57
CA ASN A 197 -7.07 2.28 -21.82
C ASN A 197 -6.78 0.77 -21.81
N ILE A 198 -6.06 0.27 -20.82
CA ILE A 198 -5.76 -1.15 -20.60
C ILE A 198 -6.43 -1.64 -19.33
N ALA A 199 -6.22 -0.95 -18.20
CA ALA A 199 -6.79 -1.30 -16.91
C ALA A 199 -8.28 -0.90 -16.79
N THR A 200 -9.11 -1.37 -17.73
CA THR A 200 -10.57 -1.22 -17.71
C THR A 200 -11.21 -2.07 -16.61
N PRO A 201 -12.49 -1.87 -16.27
CA PRO A 201 -13.21 -2.72 -15.31
C PRO A 201 -13.12 -4.21 -15.66
N GLU A 202 -13.29 -4.56 -16.93
CA GLU A 202 -13.18 -5.95 -17.44
C GLU A 202 -11.77 -6.51 -17.26
N TYR A 203 -10.74 -5.72 -17.55
CA TYR A 203 -9.34 -6.13 -17.36
C TYR A 203 -9.05 -6.49 -15.90
N ILE A 204 -9.48 -5.63 -14.95
CA ILE A 204 -9.26 -5.84 -13.52
C ILE A 204 -10.08 -7.05 -13.02
N ALA A 205 -11.32 -7.21 -13.48
CA ALA A 205 -12.12 -8.38 -13.16
C ALA A 205 -11.48 -9.69 -13.66
N ASN A 206 -10.93 -9.70 -14.89
CA ASN A 206 -10.19 -10.84 -15.43
C ASN A 206 -8.88 -11.11 -14.68
N TYR A 207 -8.20 -10.03 -14.23
CA TYR A 207 -7.05 -10.15 -13.35
C TYR A 207 -7.43 -10.83 -12.03
N ALA A 208 -8.49 -10.38 -11.36
CA ALA A 208 -9.01 -11.01 -10.15
C ALA A 208 -9.34 -12.50 -10.37
N ARG A 209 -10.01 -12.84 -11.49
CA ARG A 209 -10.28 -14.25 -11.85
C ARG A 209 -8.97 -15.06 -11.99
N SER A 210 -7.93 -14.45 -12.53
CA SER A 210 -6.63 -15.11 -12.69
C SER A 210 -5.93 -15.39 -11.35
N MET A 211 -6.11 -14.51 -10.35
CA MET A 211 -5.57 -14.69 -9.00
C MET A 211 -6.16 -15.93 -8.31
N CYS A 212 -7.41 -16.28 -8.61
CA CYS A 212 -8.12 -17.39 -7.98
C CYS A 212 -7.83 -18.77 -8.60
N LYS A 213 -7.01 -18.82 -9.68
CA LYS A 213 -6.64 -20.10 -10.32
C LYS A 213 -5.96 -21.07 -9.37
N ASN A 214 -5.24 -20.58 -8.39
CA ASN A 214 -4.54 -21.39 -7.38
C ASN A 214 -5.47 -21.90 -6.25
N LYS A 215 -6.77 -21.58 -6.31
CA LYS A 215 -7.78 -21.98 -5.32
C LYS A 215 -7.48 -21.58 -3.87
N LEU A 216 -6.68 -20.53 -3.67
CA LEU A 216 -6.40 -19.97 -2.34
C LEU A 216 -7.61 -19.25 -1.76
N PHE A 217 -8.45 -18.70 -2.61
CA PHE A 217 -9.70 -18.00 -2.29
C PHE A 217 -10.66 -18.09 -3.48
N GLU A 218 -11.94 -17.84 -3.23
CA GLU A 218 -13.00 -17.89 -4.23
C GLU A 218 -13.17 -16.53 -4.91
N CYS A 219 -13.66 -16.52 -6.16
CA CYS A 219 -13.92 -15.29 -6.93
C CYS A 219 -15.27 -15.37 -7.61
N LYS A 220 -16.11 -14.36 -7.37
CA LYS A 220 -17.37 -14.12 -8.06
C LYS A 220 -17.28 -12.78 -8.78
N ILE A 221 -17.71 -12.71 -10.02
CA ILE A 221 -17.71 -11.48 -10.81
C ILE A 221 -19.11 -11.30 -11.37
N PHE A 222 -19.75 -10.19 -11.02
CA PHE A 222 -21.04 -9.80 -11.55
C PHE A 222 -20.83 -8.78 -12.68
N ASP A 223 -21.56 -9.00 -13.77
CA ASP A 223 -21.64 -8.06 -14.89
C ASP A 223 -22.69 -6.98 -14.65
N GLU A 224 -22.82 -6.05 -15.58
CA GLU A 224 -23.78 -4.93 -15.53
C GLU A 224 -25.19 -5.40 -15.22
N LYS A 225 -25.69 -6.45 -15.92
CA LYS A 225 -27.06 -6.95 -15.72
C LYS A 225 -27.30 -7.50 -14.31
N HIS A 226 -26.33 -8.22 -13.75
CA HIS A 226 -26.43 -8.70 -12.37
C HIS A 226 -26.37 -7.55 -11.37
N ILE A 227 -25.57 -6.52 -11.63
CA ILE A 227 -25.47 -5.32 -10.76
C ILE A 227 -26.82 -4.57 -10.76
N GLU A 228 -27.47 -4.43 -11.94
CA GLU A 228 -28.82 -3.87 -12.07
C GLU A 228 -29.87 -4.71 -11.32
N GLN A 229 -29.82 -6.04 -11.45
CA GLN A 229 -30.73 -6.95 -10.75
C GLN A 229 -30.56 -6.90 -9.23
N LEU A 230 -29.36 -6.60 -8.74
CA LEU A 230 -29.09 -6.36 -7.32
C LEU A 230 -29.68 -5.02 -6.83
N GLY A 231 -30.10 -4.11 -7.72
CA GLY A 231 -30.60 -2.79 -7.36
C GLY A 231 -29.50 -1.81 -6.94
N MET A 232 -28.27 -1.97 -7.43
CA MET A 232 -27.13 -1.08 -7.15
C MET A 232 -27.20 0.16 -8.06
N GLY A 233 -28.21 1.01 -7.85
CA GLY A 233 -28.52 2.13 -8.76
C GLY A 233 -27.50 3.26 -8.69
N CYS A 234 -26.83 3.50 -7.57
CA CYS A 234 -25.76 4.46 -7.46
C CYS A 234 -24.53 4.02 -8.29
N PHE A 235 -24.17 2.74 -8.23
CA PHE A 235 -23.07 2.18 -9.00
C PHE A 235 -23.34 2.21 -10.50
N ILE A 236 -24.53 1.79 -10.93
CA ILE A 236 -24.95 1.85 -12.35
C ILE A 236 -24.98 3.30 -12.82
N GLY A 237 -25.51 4.23 -12.02
CA GLY A 237 -25.59 5.65 -12.37
C GLY A 237 -24.21 6.23 -12.73
N VAL A 238 -23.20 5.96 -11.93
CA VAL A 238 -21.82 6.40 -12.22
C VAL A 238 -21.29 5.76 -13.50
N ALA A 239 -21.53 4.45 -13.68
CA ALA A 239 -20.96 3.69 -14.78
C ALA A 239 -21.58 3.95 -16.15
N GLN A 240 -22.84 4.44 -16.21
CA GLN A 240 -23.65 4.50 -17.44
C GLN A 240 -23.08 5.40 -18.53
N GLY A 241 -22.20 6.35 -18.15
CA GLY A 241 -21.54 7.25 -19.11
C GLY A 241 -20.41 6.60 -19.90
N SER A 242 -19.90 5.44 -19.47
CA SER A 242 -18.77 4.78 -20.14
C SER A 242 -19.21 3.66 -21.09
N ILE A 243 -18.44 3.47 -22.16
CA ILE A 243 -18.54 2.28 -23.02
C ILE A 243 -18.02 1.02 -22.29
N ASN A 244 -17.09 1.18 -21.36
CA ASN A 244 -16.53 0.10 -20.54
C ASN A 244 -17.50 -0.25 -19.42
N LYS A 245 -18.16 -1.40 -19.52
CA LYS A 245 -19.22 -1.81 -18.61
C LYS A 245 -18.69 -2.13 -17.20
N PRO A 246 -19.48 -1.81 -16.16
CA PRO A 246 -19.07 -2.05 -14.77
C PRO A 246 -18.91 -3.54 -14.48
N ARG A 247 -18.11 -3.83 -13.46
CA ARG A 247 -17.93 -5.17 -12.89
C ARG A 247 -17.92 -5.07 -11.36
N LEU A 248 -18.66 -5.94 -10.69
CA LEU A 248 -18.54 -6.10 -9.24
C LEU A 248 -17.74 -7.38 -8.97
N VAL A 249 -16.57 -7.21 -8.37
CA VAL A 249 -15.69 -8.34 -8.00
C VAL A 249 -15.84 -8.64 -6.52
N ILE A 250 -16.13 -9.91 -6.20
CA ILE A 250 -16.18 -10.40 -4.82
C ILE A 250 -15.16 -11.52 -4.68
N LEU A 251 -14.28 -11.40 -3.70
CA LEU A 251 -13.29 -12.41 -3.35
C LEU A 251 -13.54 -12.88 -1.93
N GLU A 252 -13.50 -14.19 -1.69
CA GLU A 252 -13.81 -14.80 -0.40
C GLU A 252 -12.69 -15.73 0.05
N TYR A 253 -12.08 -15.45 1.19
CA TYR A 253 -11.07 -16.28 1.83
C TYR A 253 -11.56 -16.75 3.19
N TYR A 254 -11.48 -18.06 3.43
CA TYR A 254 -11.90 -18.71 4.67
C TYR A 254 -10.69 -19.43 5.30
N GLY A 255 -9.84 -18.66 6.01
CA GLY A 255 -8.70 -19.18 6.73
C GLY A 255 -9.01 -19.67 8.14
N ALA A 256 -10.17 -19.28 8.67
CA ALA A 256 -10.73 -19.73 9.94
C ALA A 256 -11.96 -20.60 9.74
N ASN A 257 -12.64 -20.98 10.83
CA ASN A 257 -13.91 -21.69 10.73
C ASN A 257 -14.93 -20.85 9.91
N LYS A 258 -15.54 -21.44 8.90
CA LYS A 258 -16.53 -20.79 8.02
C LYS A 258 -17.74 -20.17 8.76
N LYS A 259 -18.04 -20.64 9.99
CA LYS A 259 -19.09 -20.04 10.83
C LYS A 259 -18.68 -18.72 11.48
N GLN A 260 -17.40 -18.40 11.53
CA GLN A 260 -16.93 -17.11 12.02
C GLN A 260 -17.25 -16.03 10.99
N LYS A 261 -17.80 -14.91 11.48
CA LYS A 261 -18.11 -13.76 10.65
C LYS A 261 -16.84 -13.21 9.98
N PRO A 262 -16.87 -12.97 8.67
CA PRO A 262 -15.71 -12.41 7.97
C PRO A 262 -15.50 -10.92 8.31
N ILE A 263 -14.31 -10.43 7.97
CA ILE A 263 -14.03 -9.01 7.81
C ILE A 263 -14.35 -8.66 6.35
N ALA A 264 -15.16 -7.64 6.11
CA ALA A 264 -15.41 -7.14 4.77
C ALA A 264 -14.42 -6.00 4.46
N ILE A 265 -13.72 -6.09 3.34
CA ILE A 265 -12.86 -5.02 2.81
C ILE A 265 -13.49 -4.52 1.53
N VAL A 266 -13.94 -3.27 1.53
CA VAL A 266 -14.56 -2.64 0.35
C VAL A 266 -13.56 -1.69 -0.29
N GLY A 267 -13.28 -1.85 -1.59
CA GLY A 267 -12.27 -1.04 -2.27
C GLY A 267 -12.86 -0.22 -3.41
N LYS A 268 -12.70 1.12 -3.40
CA LYS A 268 -13.05 1.98 -4.53
C LYS A 268 -12.27 1.56 -5.78
N GLY A 269 -13.00 1.33 -6.88
CA GLY A 269 -12.44 0.82 -8.13
C GLY A 269 -12.80 1.62 -9.36
N VAL A 270 -12.72 2.94 -9.31
CA VAL A 270 -12.89 3.80 -10.49
C VAL A 270 -11.62 3.70 -11.34
N THR A 271 -11.72 3.06 -12.50
CA THR A 271 -10.55 2.74 -13.32
C THR A 271 -10.01 3.96 -14.04
N PHE A 272 -10.86 4.92 -14.32
CA PHE A 272 -10.54 6.29 -14.71
C PHE A 272 -11.67 7.24 -14.31
N ASP A 273 -11.32 8.31 -13.61
CA ASP A 273 -12.24 9.36 -13.19
C ASP A 273 -12.01 10.66 -13.96
N SER A 274 -12.90 10.96 -14.89
CA SER A 274 -12.89 12.25 -15.59
C SER A 274 -13.62 13.37 -14.83
N GLY A 275 -14.34 13.01 -13.76
CA GLY A 275 -15.31 13.88 -13.09
C GLY A 275 -16.73 13.78 -13.68
N GLY A 276 -16.93 13.04 -14.75
CA GLY A 276 -18.22 12.98 -15.45
C GLY A 276 -18.58 14.32 -16.09
N LEU A 277 -19.84 14.75 -15.96
CA LEU A 277 -20.26 16.08 -16.47
C LEU A 277 -19.63 17.25 -15.69
N ASN A 278 -19.27 17.08 -14.43
CA ASN A 278 -18.44 18.00 -13.69
C ASN A 278 -16.96 17.72 -14.01
N LEU A 279 -16.60 17.90 -15.27
CA LEU A 279 -15.29 17.54 -15.84
C LEU A 279 -14.13 18.16 -15.07
N LYS A 280 -13.18 17.33 -14.64
CA LYS A 280 -11.96 17.78 -13.94
C LYS A 280 -11.13 18.69 -14.84
N PRO A 281 -10.76 19.91 -14.40
CA PRO A 281 -9.89 20.77 -15.18
C PRO A 281 -8.44 20.23 -15.19
N TYR A 282 -7.68 20.59 -16.22
CA TYR A 282 -6.24 20.36 -16.25
C TYR A 282 -5.54 21.23 -15.17
N PRO A 283 -4.59 20.71 -14.36
CA PRO A 283 -3.98 19.35 -14.48
C PRO A 283 -4.63 18.27 -13.59
N PHE A 284 -5.76 18.53 -12.93
CA PHE A 284 -6.34 17.62 -11.92
C PHE A 284 -6.85 16.30 -12.50
N ILE A 285 -7.17 16.27 -13.81
CA ILE A 285 -7.54 15.03 -14.52
C ILE A 285 -6.35 14.07 -14.73
N LEU A 286 -5.11 14.58 -14.61
CA LEU A 286 -3.93 13.72 -14.77
C LEU A 286 -3.77 12.77 -13.60
N ASN A 287 -3.36 11.53 -13.90
CA ASN A 287 -3.18 10.41 -12.99
C ASN A 287 -4.47 9.82 -12.40
N MET A 288 -5.66 10.25 -12.84
CA MET A 288 -6.94 9.68 -12.40
C MET A 288 -7.11 8.18 -12.69
N LYS A 289 -6.09 7.55 -13.26
CA LYS A 289 -5.92 6.08 -13.28
C LYS A 289 -5.61 5.49 -11.90
N ASP A 290 -5.19 6.29 -10.93
CA ASP A 290 -4.91 5.85 -9.56
C ASP A 290 -6.19 5.67 -8.72
N ASP A 291 -7.33 6.12 -9.23
CA ASP A 291 -8.62 6.12 -8.57
C ASP A 291 -9.24 4.71 -8.37
N LYS A 292 -8.56 3.69 -8.88
CA LYS A 292 -8.81 2.27 -8.61
C LYS A 292 -7.97 1.70 -7.46
N GLY A 293 -7.17 2.56 -6.81
CA GLY A 293 -6.16 2.14 -5.82
C GLY A 293 -6.73 1.32 -4.66
N GLY A 294 -7.92 1.69 -4.16
CA GLY A 294 -8.58 1.00 -3.07
C GLY A 294 -8.96 -0.45 -3.41
N ALA A 295 -9.63 -0.66 -4.56
CA ALA A 295 -10.02 -1.99 -5.03
C ALA A 295 -8.81 -2.89 -5.26
N VAL A 296 -7.76 -2.35 -5.91
CA VAL A 296 -6.55 -3.11 -6.22
C VAL A 296 -5.78 -3.47 -4.94
N ALA A 297 -5.70 -2.56 -3.97
CA ALA A 297 -5.10 -2.85 -2.66
C ALA A 297 -5.86 -3.97 -1.94
N ALA A 298 -7.20 -3.89 -1.86
CA ALA A 298 -8.04 -4.91 -1.24
C ALA A 298 -7.84 -6.31 -1.86
N MET A 299 -7.73 -6.39 -3.19
CA MET A 299 -7.46 -7.65 -3.89
C MET A 299 -6.10 -8.26 -3.52
N HIS A 300 -5.05 -7.48 -3.37
CA HIS A 300 -3.74 -8.02 -3.01
C HIS A 300 -3.59 -8.27 -1.52
N ILE A 301 -4.35 -7.58 -0.67
CA ILE A 301 -4.44 -7.86 0.77
C ILE A 301 -5.01 -9.26 0.99
N ILE A 302 -6.16 -9.61 0.37
CA ILE A 302 -6.72 -10.97 0.52
C ILE A 302 -5.80 -12.05 -0.06
N GLU A 303 -5.11 -11.77 -1.19
CA GLU A 303 -4.10 -12.69 -1.74
C GLU A 303 -2.96 -12.95 -0.75
N ALA A 304 -2.46 -11.89 -0.11
CA ALA A 304 -1.39 -11.99 0.88
C ALA A 304 -1.84 -12.75 2.14
N CYS A 305 -3.04 -12.47 2.66
CA CYS A 305 -3.62 -13.21 3.78
C CYS A 305 -3.77 -14.70 3.48
N ALA A 306 -4.22 -15.03 2.27
CA ALA A 306 -4.40 -16.42 1.84
C ALA A 306 -3.05 -17.14 1.66
N LYS A 307 -2.03 -16.50 1.11
CA LYS A 307 -0.66 -17.04 1.00
C LYS A 307 -0.04 -17.30 2.36
N LEU A 308 -0.23 -16.39 3.31
CA LEU A 308 0.24 -16.50 4.70
C LEU A 308 -0.61 -17.45 5.54
N LYS A 309 -1.72 -17.95 4.99
CA LYS A 309 -2.67 -18.84 5.68
C LYS A 309 -3.15 -18.25 7.01
N LEU A 310 -3.42 -16.94 7.04
CA LEU A 310 -3.91 -16.28 8.26
C LEU A 310 -5.24 -16.90 8.69
N SER A 311 -5.39 -17.17 10.00
CA SER A 311 -6.59 -17.79 10.57
C SER A 311 -7.75 -16.79 10.74
N ILE A 312 -8.17 -16.17 9.61
CA ILE A 312 -9.26 -15.20 9.53
C ILE A 312 -10.11 -15.44 8.28
N ASN A 313 -11.35 -14.98 8.31
CA ASN A 313 -12.23 -14.97 7.14
C ASN A 313 -12.30 -13.55 6.58
N ILE A 314 -12.14 -13.39 5.28
CA ILE A 314 -12.14 -12.08 4.60
C ILE A 314 -13.05 -12.17 3.37
N ILE A 315 -13.85 -11.11 3.17
CA ILE A 315 -14.58 -10.88 1.92
C ILE A 315 -14.12 -9.53 1.37
N VAL A 316 -13.63 -9.51 0.14
CA VAL A 316 -13.34 -8.28 -0.60
C VAL A 316 -14.49 -7.98 -1.53
N ILE A 317 -14.93 -6.73 -1.57
CA ILE A 317 -15.96 -6.23 -2.48
C ILE A 317 -15.38 -5.04 -3.23
N ALA A 318 -15.26 -5.16 -4.56
CA ALA A 318 -14.63 -4.16 -5.40
C ALA A 318 -15.56 -3.77 -6.55
N PRO A 319 -16.31 -2.66 -6.41
CA PRO A 319 -17.07 -2.07 -7.51
C PRO A 319 -16.11 -1.42 -8.51
N LEU A 320 -16.11 -1.88 -9.76
CA LEU A 320 -15.21 -1.42 -10.82
C LEU A 320 -16.01 -0.70 -11.91
N CYS A 321 -15.72 0.56 -12.19
CA CYS A 321 -16.32 1.33 -13.27
C CYS A 321 -15.39 2.45 -13.78
N GLU A 322 -15.85 3.17 -14.79
CA GLU A 322 -15.29 4.46 -15.22
C GLU A 322 -16.33 5.56 -15.00
N ASN A 323 -15.88 6.75 -14.64
CA ASN A 323 -16.72 7.95 -14.59
C ASN A 323 -16.40 8.84 -15.79
N MET A 324 -17.29 8.81 -16.80
CA MET A 324 -17.06 9.45 -18.10
C MET A 324 -18.21 10.37 -18.51
N PRO A 325 -17.93 11.51 -19.16
CA PRO A 325 -18.97 12.36 -19.75
C PRO A 325 -19.44 11.76 -21.07
N SER A 326 -20.74 11.63 -21.24
CA SER A 326 -21.39 11.21 -22.49
C SER A 326 -22.86 11.63 -22.51
N SER A 327 -23.58 11.29 -23.56
CA SER A 327 -25.03 11.53 -23.66
C SER A 327 -25.85 10.69 -22.67
N THR A 328 -25.26 9.65 -22.10
CA THR A 328 -25.93 8.75 -21.15
C THR A 328 -25.44 8.93 -19.70
N SER A 329 -24.52 9.87 -19.44
CA SER A 329 -24.01 10.13 -18.09
C SER A 329 -25.09 10.63 -17.16
N TYR A 330 -24.98 10.27 -15.87
CA TYR A 330 -25.78 10.87 -14.81
C TYR A 330 -25.41 12.36 -14.63
N ARG A 331 -26.29 13.12 -14.02
CA ARG A 331 -26.22 14.58 -14.01
C ARG A 331 -26.40 15.12 -12.59
N PRO A 332 -25.89 16.29 -12.26
CA PRO A 332 -26.39 17.05 -11.15
C PRO A 332 -27.92 17.14 -11.17
N ASP A 333 -28.55 17.05 -10.00
CA ASP A 333 -29.99 17.02 -9.73
C ASP A 333 -30.71 15.70 -10.13
N ASP A 334 -30.01 14.71 -10.69
CA ASP A 334 -30.55 13.33 -10.77
C ASP A 334 -30.69 12.76 -9.36
N VAL A 335 -31.68 11.87 -9.15
CA VAL A 335 -31.84 11.08 -7.95
C VAL A 335 -31.58 9.62 -8.25
N LEU A 336 -30.61 9.02 -7.55
CA LEU A 336 -30.27 7.61 -7.67
C LEU A 336 -30.77 6.84 -6.46
N THR A 337 -31.09 5.56 -6.63
CA THR A 337 -31.50 4.69 -5.52
C THR A 337 -30.39 3.67 -5.23
N ALA A 338 -29.88 3.68 -4.02
CA ALA A 338 -28.85 2.76 -3.57
C ALA A 338 -29.40 1.35 -3.30
N TYR A 339 -28.49 0.37 -3.17
CA TYR A 339 -28.79 -1.05 -2.89
C TYR A 339 -29.70 -1.26 -1.69
N ASN A 340 -29.58 -0.46 -0.63
CA ASN A 340 -30.45 -0.54 0.56
C ASN A 340 -31.77 0.23 0.44
N GLY A 341 -32.06 0.82 -0.72
CA GLY A 341 -33.27 1.60 -0.98
C GLY A 341 -33.15 3.09 -0.70
N THR A 342 -32.07 3.56 -0.08
CA THR A 342 -31.83 4.98 0.19
C THR A 342 -31.73 5.76 -1.12
N THR A 343 -32.47 6.86 -1.23
CA THR A 343 -32.41 7.78 -2.38
C THR A 343 -31.35 8.85 -2.17
N VAL A 344 -30.58 9.12 -3.24
CA VAL A 344 -29.43 10.03 -3.19
C VAL A 344 -29.54 11.08 -4.30
N GLU A 345 -29.65 12.36 -3.91
CA GLU A 345 -29.58 13.49 -4.82
C GLU A 345 -28.13 13.74 -5.23
N ILE A 346 -27.92 13.85 -6.53
CA ILE A 346 -26.60 14.10 -7.12
C ILE A 346 -26.39 15.62 -7.22
N LYS A 347 -25.34 16.11 -6.57
CA LYS A 347 -24.94 17.54 -6.66
C LYS A 347 -23.66 17.75 -7.47
N ASN A 348 -22.82 16.71 -7.58
CA ASN A 348 -21.56 16.80 -8.30
C ASN A 348 -21.13 15.42 -8.80
N THR A 349 -21.02 15.24 -10.11
CA THR A 349 -20.63 13.98 -10.73
C THR A 349 -19.14 13.61 -10.50
N ASP A 350 -18.33 14.54 -10.00
CA ASP A 350 -16.92 14.32 -9.58
C ASP A 350 -16.80 13.77 -8.14
N ALA A 351 -17.94 13.46 -7.50
CA ALA A 351 -18.00 12.77 -6.22
C ALA A 351 -18.58 11.34 -6.37
N GLU A 352 -18.22 10.66 -7.43
CA GLU A 352 -18.69 9.35 -7.90
C GLU A 352 -18.28 8.20 -6.98
N GLY A 353 -17.07 8.31 -6.39
CA GLY A 353 -16.48 7.23 -5.58
C GLY A 353 -17.36 6.84 -4.41
N ARG A 354 -17.94 7.81 -3.71
CA ARG A 354 -18.86 7.55 -2.61
C ARG A 354 -20.18 6.93 -3.06
N LEU A 355 -20.60 7.15 -4.29
CA LEU A 355 -21.81 6.55 -4.85
C LEU A 355 -21.63 5.06 -5.12
N ILE A 356 -20.52 4.67 -5.76
CA ILE A 356 -20.22 3.24 -5.97
C ILE A 356 -19.94 2.52 -4.64
N LEU A 357 -19.34 3.23 -3.67
CA LEU A 357 -19.10 2.68 -2.33
C LEU A 357 -20.41 2.54 -1.54
N ALA A 358 -21.39 3.44 -1.70
CA ALA A 358 -22.69 3.33 -1.03
C ALA A 358 -23.34 1.96 -1.29
N ASP A 359 -23.40 1.55 -2.55
CA ASP A 359 -23.95 0.23 -2.93
C ASP A 359 -23.10 -0.93 -2.42
N ALA A 360 -21.77 -0.82 -2.57
CA ALA A 360 -20.85 -1.87 -2.13
C ALA A 360 -20.83 -2.04 -0.61
N LEU A 361 -20.92 -0.94 0.16
CA LEU A 361 -21.00 -0.95 1.63
C LEU A 361 -22.33 -1.53 2.12
N ALA A 362 -23.44 -1.11 1.51
CA ALA A 362 -24.76 -1.66 1.85
C ALA A 362 -24.85 -3.17 1.53
N TYR A 363 -24.26 -3.60 0.42
CA TYR A 363 -24.10 -5.01 0.11
C TYR A 363 -23.23 -5.73 1.15
N ALA A 364 -22.11 -5.13 1.56
CA ALA A 364 -21.25 -5.68 2.61
C ALA A 364 -21.97 -5.79 3.95
N ALA A 365 -22.72 -4.76 4.37
CA ALA A 365 -23.50 -4.76 5.61
C ALA A 365 -24.54 -5.87 5.64
N ASN A 366 -25.21 -6.12 4.50
CA ASN A 366 -26.20 -7.21 4.37
C ASN A 366 -25.58 -8.61 4.62
N LEU A 367 -24.27 -8.79 4.40
CA LEU A 367 -23.55 -10.02 4.74
C LEU A 367 -23.27 -10.18 6.24
N LYS A 368 -23.57 -9.15 7.07
CA LYS A 368 -23.40 -9.12 8.52
C LYS A 368 -21.98 -9.51 8.96
N PRO A 369 -20.93 -8.88 8.40
CA PRO A 369 -19.54 -9.19 8.76
C PRO A 369 -19.24 -8.80 10.21
N LYS A 370 -18.03 -9.14 10.70
CA LYS A 370 -17.53 -8.71 12.02
C LYS A 370 -17.17 -7.23 12.03
N ALA A 371 -16.63 -6.75 10.92
CA ALA A 371 -16.31 -5.33 10.66
C ALA A 371 -16.28 -5.09 9.16
N ILE A 372 -16.47 -3.84 8.76
CA ILE A 372 -16.30 -3.35 7.39
C ILE A 372 -15.15 -2.33 7.41
N ILE A 373 -14.23 -2.44 6.46
CA ILE A 373 -13.17 -1.46 6.25
C ILE A 373 -13.22 -1.08 4.78
N ASP A 374 -13.46 0.18 4.47
CA ASP A 374 -13.34 0.61 3.09
C ASP A 374 -12.07 1.42 2.85
N ILE A 375 -11.54 1.27 1.63
CA ILE A 375 -10.31 1.90 1.17
C ILE A 375 -10.63 2.63 -0.12
N ALA A 376 -10.47 3.96 -0.11
CA ALA A 376 -10.85 4.75 -1.27
C ALA A 376 -9.95 5.97 -1.48
N THR A 377 -9.69 6.30 -2.73
CA THR A 377 -9.22 7.60 -3.19
C THR A 377 -10.43 8.54 -3.22
N LEU A 378 -10.89 8.94 -2.01
CA LEU A 378 -12.22 9.54 -1.93
C LEU A 378 -12.22 11.05 -2.11
N THR A 379 -11.30 11.76 -1.45
CA THR A 379 -11.38 13.22 -1.40
C THR A 379 -10.04 13.91 -1.65
N GLY A 380 -10.09 14.97 -2.47
CA GLY A 380 -8.96 15.90 -2.58
C GLY A 380 -8.71 16.73 -1.31
N ALA A 381 -9.71 16.84 -0.43
CA ALA A 381 -9.60 17.54 0.85
C ALA A 381 -8.58 16.90 1.80
N SER A 382 -8.30 15.61 1.67
CA SER A 382 -7.25 14.91 2.41
C SER A 382 -5.87 15.52 2.17
N LEU A 383 -5.60 16.05 0.96
CA LEU A 383 -4.36 16.75 0.61
C LEU A 383 -4.19 18.05 1.41
N ILE A 384 -5.27 18.80 1.55
CA ILE A 384 -5.25 20.08 2.28
C ILE A 384 -5.00 19.82 3.78
N ALA A 385 -5.60 18.74 4.30
CA ALA A 385 -5.53 18.42 5.72
C ALA A 385 -4.20 17.79 6.16
N LEU A 386 -3.69 16.78 5.42
CA LEU A 386 -2.52 15.96 5.83
C LEU A 386 -1.38 15.94 4.81
N GLY A 387 -1.53 16.60 3.67
CA GLY A 387 -0.56 16.56 2.58
C GLY A 387 -0.40 15.14 2.02
N TYR A 388 0.79 14.83 1.51
CA TYR A 388 1.14 13.51 0.96
C TYR A 388 1.77 12.55 1.99
N ILE A 389 1.68 12.88 3.29
CA ILE A 389 2.41 12.17 4.35
C ILE A 389 1.51 11.22 5.14
N GLY A 390 0.30 11.66 5.44
CA GLY A 390 -0.66 10.93 6.26
C GLY A 390 -1.94 10.58 5.51
N THR A 391 -2.54 9.48 5.90
CA THR A 391 -3.83 9.00 5.39
C THR A 391 -4.88 9.29 6.44
N PRO A 392 -5.91 10.10 6.14
CA PRO A 392 -7.02 10.26 7.07
C PRO A 392 -7.86 9.00 7.12
N PHE A 393 -8.37 8.69 8.31
CA PHE A 393 -9.38 7.65 8.49
C PHE A 393 -10.42 8.09 9.49
N LEU A 394 -11.59 7.47 9.44
CA LEU A 394 -12.70 7.66 10.37
C LEU A 394 -13.27 6.31 10.75
N SER A 395 -13.81 6.17 11.95
CA SER A 395 -14.37 4.91 12.42
C SER A 395 -15.60 5.12 13.29
N THR A 396 -16.55 4.19 13.21
CA THR A 396 -17.71 4.10 14.12
C THR A 396 -17.44 3.25 15.35
N ASP A 397 -16.25 2.64 15.46
CA ASP A 397 -15.89 1.70 16.53
C ASP A 397 -14.49 2.02 17.08
N GLU A 398 -14.40 2.28 18.39
CA GLU A 398 -13.14 2.66 19.07
C GLU A 398 -12.08 1.55 18.99
N LYS A 399 -12.50 0.27 19.09
CA LYS A 399 -11.56 -0.85 19.04
C LYS A 399 -10.96 -0.98 17.65
N LEU A 400 -11.78 -0.82 16.62
CA LEU A 400 -11.31 -0.83 15.22
C LEU A 400 -10.36 0.35 14.95
N SER A 401 -10.70 1.55 15.46
CA SER A 401 -9.85 2.73 15.39
C SER A 401 -8.48 2.47 16.04
N GLU A 402 -8.44 1.93 17.25
CA GLU A 402 -7.18 1.66 17.94
C GLU A 402 -6.35 0.59 17.20
N ASN A 403 -6.98 -0.45 16.64
CA ASN A 403 -6.29 -1.46 15.83
C ASN A 403 -5.61 -0.83 14.60
N ILE A 404 -6.28 0.11 13.92
CA ILE A 404 -5.73 0.85 12.78
C ILE A 404 -4.53 1.70 13.22
N LYS A 405 -4.62 2.43 14.34
CA LYS A 405 -3.51 3.23 14.89
C LYS A 405 -2.30 2.38 15.25
N GLN A 406 -2.53 1.22 15.89
CA GLN A 406 -1.45 0.29 16.24
C GLN A 406 -0.78 -0.29 14.99
N ALA A 407 -1.57 -0.69 13.99
CA ALA A 407 -1.06 -1.15 12.71
C ALA A 407 -0.24 -0.07 11.99
N SER A 408 -0.67 1.18 12.04
CA SER A 408 0.05 2.32 11.47
C SER A 408 1.48 2.46 12.04
N ARG A 409 1.63 2.29 13.36
CA ARG A 409 2.95 2.36 14.02
C ARG A 409 3.92 1.27 13.53
N ARG A 410 3.42 0.09 13.16
CA ARG A 410 4.22 -1.04 12.69
C ARG A 410 4.45 -1.05 11.17
N SER A 411 3.42 -0.65 10.41
CA SER A 411 3.45 -0.66 8.94
C SER A 411 4.27 0.47 8.33
N LEU A 412 4.52 1.55 9.09
CA LEU A 412 5.14 2.79 8.62
C LEU A 412 4.24 3.54 7.60
N GLU A 413 2.94 3.26 7.60
CA GLU A 413 1.92 4.02 6.88
C GLU A 413 1.18 4.87 7.89
N LYS A 414 1.45 6.18 7.89
CA LYS A 414 0.90 7.12 8.86
C LYS A 414 -0.57 7.35 8.62
N VAL A 415 -1.37 7.24 9.67
CA VAL A 415 -2.79 7.56 9.64
C VAL A 415 -3.14 8.62 10.68
N TRP A 416 -4.24 9.35 10.45
CA TRP A 416 -4.81 10.27 11.41
C TRP A 416 -6.32 10.13 11.43
N GLU A 417 -6.90 9.96 12.63
CA GLU A 417 -8.35 9.82 12.80
C GLU A 417 -9.04 11.17 12.78
N PHE A 418 -10.08 11.30 11.95
CA PHE A 418 -10.98 12.44 11.94
C PHE A 418 -12.30 12.11 12.64
N PRO A 419 -13.01 13.12 13.18
CA PRO A 419 -14.27 12.93 13.91
C PRO A 419 -15.44 12.59 12.96
N LEU A 420 -16.44 11.86 13.51
CA LEU A 420 -17.75 11.60 12.89
C LEU A 420 -18.85 12.21 13.80
N TRP A 421 -18.81 13.54 14.00
CA TRP A 421 -19.79 14.22 14.85
C TRP A 421 -21.17 14.31 14.18
N PRO A 422 -22.28 14.18 14.93
CA PRO A 422 -23.63 14.23 14.38
C PRO A 422 -23.96 15.53 13.63
N GLU A 423 -23.31 16.63 13.97
CA GLU A 423 -23.52 17.94 13.35
C GLU A 423 -23.22 17.92 11.85
N TYR A 424 -22.32 17.04 11.38
CA TYR A 424 -22.03 16.91 9.95
C TYR A 424 -23.16 16.23 9.15
N GLU A 425 -24.11 15.57 9.81
CA GLU A 425 -25.24 14.93 9.13
C GLU A 425 -26.20 15.96 8.50
N GLU A 426 -26.24 17.18 9.03
CA GLU A 426 -27.02 18.28 8.44
C GLU A 426 -26.54 18.64 7.02
N ASN A 427 -25.23 18.54 6.77
CA ASN A 427 -24.63 18.90 5.48
C ASN A 427 -25.02 17.97 4.33
N ILE A 428 -25.55 16.78 4.62
CA ILE A 428 -25.95 15.78 3.62
C ILE A 428 -27.45 15.58 3.52
N LYS A 429 -28.28 16.40 4.22
CA LYS A 429 -29.74 16.39 4.08
C LYS A 429 -30.14 16.96 2.72
N SER A 430 -31.10 16.33 2.06
CA SER A 430 -31.68 16.77 0.78
C SER A 430 -33.12 17.18 0.96
N ASP A 431 -33.59 18.11 0.14
CA ASP A 431 -34.99 18.52 0.09
C ASP A 431 -35.83 17.63 -0.87
N VAL A 432 -35.17 16.81 -1.69
CA VAL A 432 -35.83 16.03 -2.74
C VAL A 432 -35.56 14.53 -2.67
N ALA A 433 -34.57 14.10 -1.87
CA ALA A 433 -34.20 12.71 -1.64
C ALA A 433 -33.92 12.49 -0.15
N ASP A 434 -33.56 11.27 0.25
CA ASP A 434 -33.18 10.99 1.64
C ASP A 434 -31.86 11.68 2.00
N LEU A 435 -30.91 11.69 1.06
CA LEU A 435 -29.58 12.28 1.22
C LEU A 435 -29.15 13.04 -0.04
N LYS A 436 -28.30 14.06 0.13
CA LYS A 436 -27.40 14.53 -0.92
C LYS A 436 -25.99 14.06 -0.62
N HIS A 437 -25.19 13.81 -1.64
CA HIS A 437 -23.92 13.09 -1.45
C HIS A 437 -22.70 14.00 -1.14
N ILE A 438 -22.86 15.34 -1.18
CA ILE A 438 -21.83 16.32 -0.83
C ILE A 438 -22.43 17.47 -0.01
N SER A 439 -21.58 18.22 0.71
CA SER A 439 -21.91 19.56 1.20
C SER A 439 -21.79 20.55 0.04
N GLU A 440 -22.76 21.45 -0.11
CA GLU A 440 -22.72 22.52 -1.12
C GLU A 440 -21.77 23.65 -0.71
N GLU A 441 -21.44 23.75 0.57
CA GLU A 441 -20.49 24.73 1.10
C GLU A 441 -19.03 24.37 0.79
N GLY A 442 -18.76 23.11 0.45
CA GLY A 442 -17.43 22.62 0.06
C GLY A 442 -16.43 22.47 1.22
N ASP A 443 -16.91 22.55 2.45
CA ASP A 443 -16.12 22.37 3.68
C ASP A 443 -16.01 20.90 4.11
N ALA A 444 -15.11 20.63 5.08
CA ALA A 444 -14.95 19.34 5.77
C ALA A 444 -14.98 18.10 4.84
N GLY A 445 -14.48 18.18 3.60
CA GLY A 445 -14.72 17.21 2.54
C GLY A 445 -14.42 15.76 2.91
N VAL A 446 -13.36 15.47 3.70
CA VAL A 446 -13.04 14.11 4.20
C VAL A 446 -14.16 13.61 5.12
N ILE A 447 -14.59 14.46 6.07
CA ILE A 447 -15.60 14.09 7.06
C ILE A 447 -16.97 13.92 6.41
N ILE A 448 -17.36 14.83 5.52
CA ILE A 448 -18.63 14.76 4.77
C ILE A 448 -18.67 13.48 3.90
N GLY A 449 -17.56 13.14 3.24
CA GLY A 449 -17.48 11.89 2.49
C GLY A 449 -17.75 10.67 3.36
N ALA A 450 -17.12 10.59 4.52
CA ALA A 450 -17.31 9.50 5.47
C ALA A 450 -18.71 9.53 6.12
N THR A 451 -19.25 10.73 6.46
CA THR A 451 -20.61 10.90 6.99
C THR A 451 -21.65 10.35 6.01
N PHE A 452 -21.49 10.64 4.72
CA PHE A 452 -22.35 10.05 3.69
C PHE A 452 -22.24 8.51 3.67
N LEU A 453 -21.03 7.95 3.66
CA LEU A 453 -20.79 6.51 3.61
C LEU A 453 -21.32 5.76 4.83
N LYS A 454 -21.29 6.38 6.01
CA LYS A 454 -21.83 5.84 7.27
C LYS A 454 -23.28 5.38 7.15
N ASN A 455 -24.09 6.00 6.29
CA ASN A 455 -25.50 5.64 6.09
C ASN A 455 -25.69 4.29 5.38
N PHE A 456 -24.63 3.65 4.92
CA PHE A 456 -24.68 2.39 4.14
C PHE A 456 -23.99 1.22 4.85
N VAL A 457 -23.64 1.35 6.12
CA VAL A 457 -22.95 0.29 6.88
C VAL A 457 -23.80 -0.30 8.01
N ASP A 458 -25.04 0.12 8.14
CA ASP A 458 -25.95 -0.22 9.23
C ASP A 458 -25.28 -0.06 10.61
N ASN A 459 -25.41 -1.05 11.50
CA ASN A 459 -24.76 -1.07 12.81
C ASN A 459 -23.48 -1.92 12.84
N VAL A 460 -22.87 -2.21 11.68
CA VAL A 460 -21.61 -2.97 11.62
C VAL A 460 -20.47 -2.05 12.01
N PRO A 461 -19.52 -2.47 12.88
CA PRO A 461 -18.28 -1.73 13.11
C PRO A 461 -17.60 -1.39 11.79
N TRP A 462 -17.33 -0.11 11.54
CA TRP A 462 -16.86 0.36 10.26
C TRP A 462 -15.71 1.36 10.40
N ALA A 463 -14.79 1.31 9.41
CA ALA A 463 -13.77 2.32 9.22
C ALA A 463 -13.61 2.65 7.73
N HIS A 464 -13.51 3.95 7.45
CA HIS A 464 -13.15 4.50 6.15
C HIS A 464 -11.69 4.95 6.16
N ILE A 465 -10.91 4.54 5.16
CA ILE A 465 -9.52 4.93 4.97
C ILE A 465 -9.40 5.68 3.63
N ASP A 466 -9.21 7.01 3.70
CA ASP A 466 -9.12 7.85 2.51
C ASP A 466 -7.67 7.97 2.01
N ILE A 467 -7.35 7.21 0.96
CA ILE A 467 -6.01 7.17 0.35
C ILE A 467 -5.84 8.18 -0.80
N GLY A 468 -6.75 9.15 -0.93
CA GLY A 468 -6.75 10.10 -2.05
C GLY A 468 -5.43 10.84 -2.28
N THR A 469 -4.62 10.99 -1.24
CA THR A 469 -3.31 11.65 -1.34
C THR A 469 -2.12 10.71 -1.22
N THR A 470 -2.30 9.57 -0.56
CA THR A 470 -1.20 8.62 -0.31
C THR A 470 -1.10 7.51 -1.35
N VAL A 471 -2.08 7.35 -2.23
CA VAL A 471 -2.08 6.37 -3.33
C VAL A 471 -0.99 6.64 -4.36
N TRP A 472 -0.56 7.90 -4.50
CA TRP A 472 0.39 8.34 -5.52
C TRP A 472 1.55 9.15 -4.94
N SER A 473 2.78 8.85 -5.37
CA SER A 473 3.99 9.58 -4.97
C SER A 473 4.58 10.36 -6.14
N LYS A 474 4.96 11.60 -5.87
CA LYS A 474 5.72 12.46 -6.79
C LYS A 474 7.24 12.32 -6.62
N VAL A 475 7.68 11.67 -5.53
CA VAL A 475 9.09 11.55 -5.15
C VAL A 475 9.57 10.11 -5.25
N ASP A 476 10.88 9.94 -5.41
CA ASP A 476 11.59 8.67 -5.32
C ASP A 476 12.57 8.75 -4.14
N LYS A 477 12.11 8.34 -2.96
CA LYS A 477 12.90 8.41 -1.72
C LYS A 477 12.51 7.26 -0.79
N GLY A 478 13.48 6.48 -0.35
CA GLY A 478 13.25 5.32 0.49
C GLY A 478 12.30 4.33 -0.16
N VAL A 479 11.29 3.90 0.58
CA VAL A 479 10.23 3.00 0.10
C VAL A 479 9.20 3.67 -0.82
N LEU A 480 9.17 5.00 -0.88
CA LEU A 480 8.35 5.73 -1.82
C LEU A 480 9.04 5.78 -3.18
N VAL A 481 8.36 5.35 -4.22
CA VAL A 481 8.80 5.47 -5.61
C VAL A 481 7.78 6.29 -6.39
N LYS A 482 8.25 7.00 -7.41
CA LYS A 482 7.37 7.83 -8.26
C LYS A 482 6.29 6.96 -8.91
N GLY A 483 5.03 7.36 -8.76
CA GLY A 483 3.85 6.62 -9.22
C GLY A 483 3.06 6.03 -8.06
N ALA A 484 2.35 4.93 -8.31
CA ALA A 484 1.55 4.25 -7.31
C ALA A 484 2.39 3.76 -6.11
N THR A 485 1.88 3.95 -4.90
CA THR A 485 2.59 3.65 -3.65
C THR A 485 2.29 2.26 -3.10
N GLY A 486 1.14 1.68 -3.46
CA GLY A 486 0.57 0.51 -2.79
C GLY A 486 0.05 0.83 -1.39
N ALA A 487 -0.46 2.06 -1.21
CA ALA A 487 -1.02 2.53 0.06
C ALA A 487 -2.00 1.52 0.67
N THR A 488 -2.03 1.47 2.00
CA THR A 488 -2.82 0.60 2.87
C THR A 488 -2.48 -0.89 2.84
N VAL A 489 -1.75 -1.40 1.87
CA VAL A 489 -1.40 -2.84 1.85
C VAL A 489 -0.62 -3.22 3.11
N ARG A 490 0.43 -2.47 3.47
CA ARG A 490 1.23 -2.73 4.68
C ARG A 490 0.41 -2.51 5.95
N LEU A 491 -0.37 -1.42 5.99
CA LEU A 491 -1.25 -1.08 7.11
C LEU A 491 -2.24 -2.22 7.41
N MET A 492 -2.95 -2.68 6.39
CA MET A 492 -3.94 -3.72 6.52
C MET A 492 -3.31 -5.06 6.88
N MET A 493 -2.15 -5.41 6.31
CA MET A 493 -1.46 -6.65 6.65
C MET A 493 -0.99 -6.65 8.12
N GLU A 494 -0.50 -5.52 8.65
CA GLU A 494 -0.17 -5.38 10.07
C GLU A 494 -1.39 -5.49 10.98
N MET A 495 -2.53 -4.96 10.55
CA MET A 495 -3.78 -5.07 11.31
C MET A 495 -4.33 -6.49 11.29
N LEU A 496 -4.35 -7.13 10.10
CA LEU A 496 -4.98 -8.44 9.92
C LEU A 496 -4.18 -9.59 10.52
N ARG A 497 -2.84 -9.50 10.59
CA ARG A 497 -2.03 -10.53 11.27
C ARG A 497 -2.24 -10.58 12.78
N GLU A 498 -2.68 -9.48 13.38
CA GLU A 498 -2.97 -9.35 14.82
C GLU A 498 -4.47 -9.41 15.12
N TRP A 499 -5.31 -9.63 14.12
CA TRP A 499 -6.77 -9.64 14.29
C TRP A 499 -7.23 -10.80 15.17
N LYS A 500 -8.01 -10.45 16.23
CA LYS A 500 -8.56 -11.43 17.21
C LYS A 500 -10.08 -11.46 17.20
#